data_5fdded6ef03b9fe576e75e0cfd0bd1e6
#
_entry.id   5fdded6ef03b9fe576e75e0cfd0bd1e6
#
_cell.length_a   1.000
_cell.length_b   1.000
_cell.length_c   1.000
_cell.angle_alpha   90.00
_cell.angle_beta   90.00
_cell.angle_gamma   90.00
#
_symmetry.space_group_name_H-M   'P 1'
#
loop_
_entity.id
_entity.type
_entity.pdbx_description
1 polymer ?
#
loop_
_entity_poly.entity_id
_entity_poly.type
_entity_poly.pdbx_seq_one_letter_code
_entity_poly.pdbx_strand_id
1 'polypeptide(L)'
;KMKKKVEQQRLEKSKMDALAQNSEEYRKNKQIIRSKNIEALVNCTTDVNASIERLAEMGIDISAASYRVAIFDIDLYSGMYQLDTEKRQESALMAFVLFNISDEIVTREEAGIAYQEGNNRVGILFQEKWSRNFTSRTKEICHEIQEKTKEVMGFDVSMGIGKWVKKPEELIQSHDMAAQTLQYRYLLGGNLLIDMEEQHPVQEIAIEDDLAELKEAMKTGQKEQVYQILIKIEDSIRQALMEKSRACMYLQQVI
;
A
#
# COMPACT_ATOMS: atom_id res chain seq x y z
N LYS A 1 -27.65 -7.26 -53.29
CA LYS A 1 -27.13 -8.34 -52.40
C LYS A 1 -25.92 -7.87 -51.55
N MET A 2 -25.00 -7.10 -52.13
CA MET A 2 -23.78 -6.66 -51.44
C MET A 2 -24.04 -5.69 -50.24
N LYS A 3 -24.93 -4.70 -50.37
CA LYS A 3 -25.34 -3.78 -49.29
C LYS A 3 -25.93 -4.48 -48.06
N LYS A 4 -26.80 -5.47 -48.26
CA LYS A 4 -27.40 -6.26 -47.15
C LYS A 4 -26.33 -7.06 -46.38
N LYS A 5 -25.31 -7.60 -47.05
CA LYS A 5 -24.23 -8.35 -46.40
C LYS A 5 -23.33 -7.47 -45.54
N VAL A 6 -23.03 -6.26 -46.01
CA VAL A 6 -22.25 -5.27 -45.26
C VAL A 6 -23.01 -4.76 -44.04
N GLU A 7 -24.32 -4.56 -44.17
CA GLU A 7 -25.18 -4.12 -43.07
C GLU A 7 -25.34 -5.18 -41.98
N GLN A 8 -25.42 -6.43 -42.40
CA GLN A 8 -25.47 -7.57 -41.48
C GLN A 8 -24.14 -7.76 -40.73
N GLN A 9 -23.02 -7.62 -41.40
CA GLN A 9 -21.70 -7.67 -40.75
C GLN A 9 -21.48 -6.51 -39.76
N ARG A 10 -21.96 -5.29 -40.08
CA ARG A 10 -21.92 -4.17 -39.13
C ARG A 10 -22.77 -4.41 -37.90
N LEU A 11 -23.95 -5.00 -38.06
CA LEU A 11 -24.86 -5.32 -36.96
C LEU A 11 -24.28 -6.41 -36.06
N GLU A 12 -23.68 -7.44 -36.63
CA GLU A 12 -23.00 -8.50 -35.88
C GLU A 12 -21.80 -7.99 -35.13
N LYS A 13 -20.98 -7.13 -35.75
CA LYS A 13 -19.85 -6.48 -35.08
C LYS A 13 -20.33 -5.61 -33.91
N SER A 14 -21.35 -4.78 -34.11
CA SER A 14 -21.92 -3.93 -33.04
C SER A 14 -22.47 -4.77 -31.88
N LYS A 15 -23.09 -5.92 -32.14
CA LYS A 15 -23.54 -6.85 -31.08
C LYS A 15 -22.38 -7.47 -30.33
N MET A 16 -21.32 -7.88 -31.04
CA MET A 16 -20.10 -8.42 -30.42
C MET A 16 -19.40 -7.37 -29.54
N ASP A 17 -19.26 -6.14 -30.03
CA ASP A 17 -18.68 -5.03 -29.28
C ASP A 17 -19.49 -4.71 -28.01
N ALA A 18 -20.83 -4.69 -28.10
CA ALA A 18 -21.71 -4.49 -26.95
C ALA A 18 -21.62 -5.63 -25.91
N LEU A 19 -21.50 -6.88 -26.36
CA LEU A 19 -21.31 -8.05 -25.48
C LEU A 19 -19.94 -8.01 -24.79
N ALA A 20 -18.89 -7.62 -25.52
CA ALA A 20 -17.56 -7.44 -24.97
C ALA A 20 -17.55 -6.34 -23.90
N GLN A 21 -18.15 -5.20 -24.19
CA GLN A 21 -18.24 -4.06 -23.27
C GLN A 21 -19.02 -4.42 -21.99
N ASN A 22 -20.16 -5.09 -22.12
CA ASN A 22 -20.92 -5.60 -20.97
C ASN A 22 -20.12 -6.62 -20.14
N SER A 23 -19.31 -7.47 -20.78
CA SER A 23 -18.48 -8.44 -20.07
C SER A 23 -17.32 -7.77 -19.30
N GLU A 24 -16.72 -6.71 -19.86
CA GLU A 24 -15.69 -5.92 -19.19
C GLU A 24 -16.26 -5.14 -17.99
N GLU A 25 -17.42 -4.53 -18.17
CA GLU A 25 -18.09 -3.80 -17.07
C GLU A 25 -18.48 -4.77 -15.93
N TYR A 26 -18.99 -5.95 -16.27
CA TYR A 26 -19.27 -6.99 -15.29
C TYR A 26 -18.01 -7.44 -14.55
N ARG A 27 -16.88 -7.63 -15.25
CA ARG A 27 -15.60 -7.99 -14.63
C ARG A 27 -15.12 -6.89 -13.69
N LYS A 28 -15.16 -5.63 -14.12
CA LYS A 28 -14.76 -4.47 -13.27
C LYS A 28 -15.62 -4.40 -12.00
N ASN A 29 -16.94 -4.52 -12.15
CA ASN A 29 -17.84 -4.48 -11.00
C ASN A 29 -17.58 -5.65 -10.03
N LYS A 30 -17.35 -6.86 -10.54
CA LYS A 30 -16.99 -8.02 -9.71
C LYS A 30 -15.66 -7.78 -8.95
N GLN A 31 -14.68 -7.18 -9.60
CA GLN A 31 -13.38 -6.87 -9.01
C GLN A 31 -13.49 -5.81 -7.90
N ILE A 32 -14.28 -4.77 -8.11
CA ILE A 32 -14.56 -3.73 -7.10
C ILE A 32 -15.25 -4.34 -5.88
N ILE A 33 -16.28 -5.18 -6.08
CA ILE A 33 -16.98 -5.84 -4.98
C ILE A 33 -16.04 -6.77 -4.22
N ARG A 34 -15.21 -7.54 -4.93
CA ARG A 34 -14.18 -8.40 -4.34
C ARG A 34 -13.23 -7.59 -3.45
N SER A 35 -12.64 -6.51 -3.98
CA SER A 35 -11.72 -5.66 -3.24
C SER A 35 -12.37 -5.07 -1.98
N LYS A 36 -13.59 -4.55 -2.08
CA LYS A 36 -14.31 -4.00 -0.93
C LYS A 36 -14.59 -5.02 0.17
N ASN A 37 -14.94 -6.27 -0.20
CA ASN A 37 -15.16 -7.32 0.81
C ASN A 37 -13.87 -7.74 1.49
N ILE A 38 -12.74 -7.78 0.76
CA ILE A 38 -11.42 -8.09 1.34
C ILE A 38 -10.95 -6.92 2.22
N GLU A 39 -11.09 -5.68 1.77
CA GLU A 39 -10.79 -4.48 2.55
C GLU A 39 -11.61 -4.45 3.86
N ALA A 40 -12.90 -4.77 3.79
CA ALA A 40 -13.77 -4.85 4.98
C ALA A 40 -13.34 -5.97 5.94
N LEU A 41 -12.91 -7.12 5.44
CA LEU A 41 -12.36 -8.22 6.25
C LEU A 41 -11.05 -7.81 6.92
N VAL A 42 -10.12 -7.25 6.15
CA VAL A 42 -8.78 -6.87 6.64
C VAL A 42 -8.86 -5.77 7.71
N ASN A 43 -9.73 -4.78 7.50
CA ASN A 43 -9.95 -3.68 8.44
C ASN A 43 -10.94 -4.01 9.56
N CYS A 44 -11.49 -5.23 9.61
CA CYS A 44 -12.49 -5.66 10.57
C CYS A 44 -13.68 -4.65 10.73
N THR A 45 -14.05 -3.98 9.62
CA THR A 45 -15.14 -2.99 9.62
C THR A 45 -16.54 -3.62 9.66
N THR A 46 -16.63 -4.91 9.40
CA THR A 46 -17.84 -5.73 9.45
C THR A 46 -17.56 -7.00 10.26
N ASP A 47 -18.62 -7.77 10.56
CA ASP A 47 -18.45 -9.08 11.16
C ASP A 47 -17.55 -9.96 10.29
N VAL A 48 -16.50 -10.55 10.87
CA VAL A 48 -15.47 -11.30 10.18
C VAL A 48 -16.04 -12.56 9.52
N ASN A 49 -16.92 -13.28 10.23
CA ASN A 49 -17.52 -14.51 9.71
C ASN A 49 -18.44 -14.20 8.52
N ALA A 50 -19.26 -13.16 8.62
CA ALA A 50 -20.10 -12.71 7.52
C ALA A 50 -19.29 -12.22 6.31
N SER A 51 -18.10 -11.68 6.53
CA SER A 51 -17.18 -11.29 5.45
C SER A 51 -16.56 -12.51 4.76
N ILE A 52 -16.14 -13.51 5.54
CA ILE A 52 -15.61 -14.77 5.02
C ILE A 52 -16.68 -15.53 4.23
N GLU A 53 -17.92 -15.61 4.71
CA GLU A 53 -19.03 -16.24 3.99
C GLU A 53 -19.27 -15.55 2.64
N ARG A 54 -19.35 -14.23 2.61
CA ARG A 54 -19.50 -13.47 1.34
C ARG A 54 -18.36 -13.71 0.36
N LEU A 55 -17.12 -13.79 0.86
CA LEU A 55 -15.96 -14.11 0.02
C LEU A 55 -16.02 -15.54 -0.50
N ALA A 56 -16.46 -16.50 0.33
CA ALA A 56 -16.67 -17.89 -0.09
C ALA A 56 -17.74 -18.02 -1.19
N GLU A 57 -18.84 -17.25 -1.11
CA GLU A 57 -19.86 -17.18 -2.19
C GLU A 57 -19.28 -16.64 -3.52
N MET A 58 -18.22 -15.82 -3.43
CA MET A 58 -17.50 -15.34 -4.61
C MET A 58 -16.41 -16.31 -5.11
N GLY A 59 -16.25 -17.46 -4.45
CA GLY A 59 -15.22 -18.46 -4.75
C GLY A 59 -13.85 -18.13 -4.19
N ILE A 60 -13.79 -17.28 -3.15
CA ILE A 60 -12.54 -16.86 -2.49
C ILE A 60 -12.45 -17.57 -1.14
N ASP A 61 -11.42 -18.41 -1.01
CA ASP A 61 -11.13 -19.17 0.19
C ASP A 61 -10.21 -18.36 1.14
N ILE A 62 -10.68 -18.11 2.36
CA ILE A 62 -9.92 -17.44 3.44
C ILE A 62 -9.56 -18.48 4.51
N SER A 63 -8.96 -19.59 4.11
CA SER A 63 -8.49 -20.61 5.03
C SER A 63 -6.98 -20.77 4.93
N ALA A 64 -6.26 -20.43 5.99
CA ALA A 64 -4.80 -20.54 6.07
C ALA A 64 -4.35 -20.77 7.52
N ALA A 65 -3.11 -21.25 7.68
CA ALA A 65 -2.49 -21.43 8.99
C ALA A 65 -2.10 -20.08 9.63
N SER A 66 -1.74 -19.10 8.80
CA SER A 66 -1.45 -17.74 9.21
C SER A 66 -1.68 -16.75 8.07
N TYR A 67 -1.82 -15.49 8.43
CA TYR A 67 -2.13 -14.39 7.52
C TYR A 67 -1.16 -13.24 7.75
N ARG A 68 -0.91 -12.46 6.70
CA ARG A 68 -0.10 -11.26 6.76
C ARG A 68 -0.60 -10.24 5.74
N VAL A 69 -0.61 -8.96 6.11
CA VAL A 69 -1.01 -7.89 5.20
C VAL A 69 0.23 -7.12 4.74
N ALA A 70 0.31 -6.84 3.44
CA ALA A 70 1.23 -5.84 2.90
C ALA A 70 0.42 -4.74 2.21
N ILE A 71 0.87 -3.49 2.35
CA ILE A 71 0.25 -2.32 1.73
C ILE A 71 1.28 -1.64 0.84
N PHE A 72 0.88 -1.40 -0.41
CA PHE A 72 1.65 -0.67 -1.40
C PHE A 72 1.09 0.73 -1.56
N ASP A 73 1.96 1.72 -1.59
CA ASP A 73 1.60 3.11 -1.82
C ASP A 73 2.57 3.73 -2.86
N ILE A 74 2.03 4.47 -3.81
CA ILE A 74 2.80 5.10 -4.89
C ILE A 74 3.55 6.31 -4.33
N ASP A 75 4.87 6.35 -4.52
CA ASP A 75 5.74 7.31 -3.82
C ASP A 75 5.55 8.78 -4.20
N LEU A 76 5.15 9.09 -5.41
CA LEU A 76 4.97 10.46 -5.91
C LEU A 76 3.70 11.17 -5.39
N TYR A 77 2.86 10.48 -4.61
CA TYR A 77 1.50 10.93 -4.31
C TYR A 77 1.30 11.71 -3.00
N SER A 78 2.32 11.85 -2.16
CA SER A 78 2.11 12.29 -0.78
C SER A 78 1.74 13.77 -0.57
N GLY A 79 1.57 14.59 -1.58
CA GLY A 79 1.18 16.00 -1.34
C GLY A 79 0.75 16.83 -2.54
N MET A 80 1.25 16.54 -3.75
CA MET A 80 1.03 17.43 -4.90
C MET A 80 -0.25 17.10 -5.71
N TYR A 81 -0.75 15.89 -5.61
CA TYR A 81 -1.79 15.36 -6.50
C TYR A 81 -3.21 15.38 -5.94
N GLN A 82 -3.40 15.68 -4.65
CA GLN A 82 -4.74 15.68 -4.05
C GLN A 82 -5.64 16.83 -4.48
N LEU A 83 -5.06 17.90 -5.02
CA LEU A 83 -5.79 19.14 -5.36
C LEU A 83 -6.19 19.28 -6.83
N ASP A 84 -5.65 18.44 -7.73
CA ASP A 84 -5.85 18.53 -9.17
C ASP A 84 -6.67 17.33 -9.70
N THR A 85 -7.77 17.61 -10.43
CA THR A 85 -8.70 16.58 -10.90
C THR A 85 -8.07 15.66 -11.96
N GLU A 86 -7.21 16.19 -12.84
CA GLU A 86 -6.52 15.40 -13.87
C GLU A 86 -5.53 14.45 -13.21
N LYS A 87 -4.80 14.91 -12.23
CA LYS A 87 -3.85 14.11 -11.45
C LYS A 87 -4.53 13.03 -10.61
N ARG A 88 -5.77 13.26 -10.14
CA ARG A 88 -6.56 12.20 -9.47
C ARG A 88 -6.94 11.06 -10.42
N GLN A 89 -7.25 11.36 -11.68
CA GLN A 89 -7.56 10.33 -12.67
C GLN A 89 -6.31 9.51 -13.04
N GLU A 90 -5.17 10.18 -13.14
CA GLU A 90 -3.88 9.52 -13.35
C GLU A 90 -3.52 8.61 -12.17
N SER A 91 -3.73 9.07 -10.93
CA SER A 91 -3.59 8.30 -9.71
C SER A 91 -4.41 7.01 -9.72
N ALA A 92 -5.68 7.12 -10.03
CA ALA A 92 -6.57 5.97 -10.08
C ALA A 92 -6.13 4.94 -11.15
N LEU A 93 -5.61 5.42 -12.29
CA LEU A 93 -5.06 4.55 -13.33
C LEU A 93 -3.79 3.84 -12.85
N MET A 94 -2.88 4.55 -12.20
CA MET A 94 -1.65 3.98 -11.66
C MET A 94 -1.97 2.92 -10.58
N ALA A 95 -2.89 3.21 -9.66
CA ALA A 95 -3.33 2.25 -8.65
C ALA A 95 -4.00 1.02 -9.28
N PHE A 96 -4.76 1.20 -10.35
CA PHE A 96 -5.35 0.09 -11.10
C PHE A 96 -4.29 -0.80 -11.76
N VAL A 97 -3.25 -0.22 -12.34
CA VAL A 97 -2.15 -0.99 -12.94
C VAL A 97 -1.34 -1.70 -11.87
N LEU A 98 -1.00 -1.04 -10.78
CA LEU A 98 -0.33 -1.65 -9.62
C LEU A 98 -1.14 -2.84 -9.08
N PHE A 99 -2.47 -2.67 -8.96
CA PHE A 99 -3.37 -3.75 -8.55
C PHE A 99 -3.31 -4.95 -9.51
N ASN A 100 -3.36 -4.73 -10.82
CA ASN A 100 -3.31 -5.82 -11.79
C ASN A 100 -1.98 -6.57 -11.75
N ILE A 101 -0.85 -5.86 -11.65
CA ILE A 101 0.47 -6.47 -11.48
C ILE A 101 0.52 -7.30 -10.18
N SER A 102 0.01 -6.74 -9.08
CA SER A 102 -0.03 -7.42 -7.79
C SER A 102 -0.92 -8.67 -7.82
N ASP A 103 -2.12 -8.57 -8.40
CA ASP A 103 -3.08 -9.69 -8.49
C ASP A 103 -2.54 -10.82 -9.38
N GLU A 104 -1.88 -10.50 -10.48
CA GLU A 104 -1.23 -11.48 -11.37
C GLU A 104 -0.11 -12.23 -10.64
N ILE A 105 0.81 -11.51 -9.99
CA ILE A 105 1.97 -12.12 -9.32
C ILE A 105 1.51 -12.95 -8.12
N VAL A 106 0.65 -12.40 -7.25
CA VAL A 106 0.16 -13.08 -6.05
C VAL A 106 -0.66 -14.34 -6.39
N THR A 107 -1.46 -14.27 -7.47
CA THR A 107 -2.24 -15.42 -7.96
C THR A 107 -1.33 -16.50 -8.55
N ARG A 108 -0.35 -16.13 -9.37
CA ARG A 108 0.64 -17.06 -9.94
C ARG A 108 1.41 -17.80 -8.85
N GLU A 109 1.78 -17.08 -7.79
CA GLU A 109 2.53 -17.62 -6.65
C GLU A 109 1.64 -18.36 -5.64
N GLU A 110 0.32 -18.37 -5.83
CA GLU A 110 -0.66 -18.93 -4.87
C GLU A 110 -0.46 -18.43 -3.43
N ALA A 111 -0.01 -17.17 -3.30
CA ALA A 111 0.48 -16.61 -2.04
C ALA A 111 -0.60 -15.87 -1.25
N GLY A 112 -1.71 -15.50 -1.89
CA GLY A 112 -2.75 -14.72 -1.24
C GLY A 112 -3.69 -14.02 -2.22
N ILE A 113 -4.16 -12.84 -1.84
CA ILE A 113 -5.19 -12.10 -2.58
C ILE A 113 -4.83 -10.62 -2.59
N ALA A 114 -4.73 -10.02 -3.78
CA ALA A 114 -4.60 -8.58 -3.92
C ALA A 114 -5.97 -7.90 -3.86
N TYR A 115 -6.01 -6.69 -3.31
CA TYR A 115 -7.21 -5.85 -3.24
C TYR A 115 -6.84 -4.36 -3.37
N GLN A 116 -7.78 -3.56 -3.87
CA GLN A 116 -7.63 -2.12 -3.90
C GLN A 116 -8.04 -1.55 -2.55
N GLU A 117 -7.22 -0.67 -2.00
CA GLU A 117 -7.47 0.06 -0.76
C GLU A 117 -7.59 1.55 -1.07
N GLY A 118 -8.82 2.05 -0.98
CA GLY A 118 -9.08 3.43 -1.39
C GLY A 118 -8.76 3.70 -2.86
N ASN A 119 -8.22 4.88 -3.15
CA ASN A 119 -7.99 5.34 -4.54
C ASN A 119 -6.55 5.20 -5.03
N ASN A 120 -5.58 4.99 -4.13
CA ASN A 120 -4.15 5.08 -4.46
C ASN A 120 -3.27 4.01 -3.81
N ARG A 121 -3.88 3.05 -3.13
CA ARG A 121 -3.20 1.95 -2.46
C ARG A 121 -3.65 0.60 -2.97
N VAL A 122 -2.76 -0.35 -2.87
CA VAL A 122 -3.04 -1.76 -3.11
C VAL A 122 -2.61 -2.55 -1.89
N GLY A 123 -3.53 -3.33 -1.34
CA GLY A 123 -3.24 -4.27 -0.28
C GLY A 123 -3.08 -5.69 -0.82
N ILE A 124 -2.29 -6.49 -0.13
CA ILE A 124 -2.20 -7.93 -0.33
C ILE A 124 -2.47 -8.63 0.99
N LEU A 125 -3.46 -9.50 0.99
CA LEU A 125 -3.69 -10.45 2.07
C LEU A 125 -2.93 -11.74 1.75
N PHE A 126 -1.74 -11.89 2.31
CA PHE A 126 -0.99 -13.14 2.22
C PHE A 126 -1.61 -14.22 3.08
N GLN A 127 -1.61 -15.46 2.56
CA GLN A 127 -2.20 -16.62 3.20
C GLN A 127 -1.19 -17.78 3.22
N GLU A 128 -0.65 -18.11 4.39
CA GLU A 128 0.26 -19.26 4.53
C GLU A 128 -0.53 -20.55 4.62
N LYS A 129 -0.55 -21.32 3.55
CA LYS A 129 -1.25 -22.62 3.50
C LYS A 129 -0.32 -23.81 3.85
N TRP A 130 0.97 -23.79 3.42
CA TRP A 130 1.78 -25.02 3.43
C TRP A 130 3.31 -24.88 3.56
N SER A 131 3.91 -23.70 3.70
CA SER A 131 5.36 -23.53 3.56
C SER A 131 6.09 -23.07 4.82
N ARG A 132 7.23 -23.72 5.13
CA ARG A 132 8.12 -23.31 6.24
C ARG A 132 8.92 -22.02 5.97
N ASN A 133 9.01 -21.55 4.71
CA ASN A 133 9.82 -20.38 4.32
C ASN A 133 8.95 -19.26 3.74
N PHE A 134 7.71 -19.12 4.20
CA PHE A 134 6.75 -18.19 3.61
C PHE A 134 7.12 -16.72 3.85
N THR A 135 7.84 -16.40 4.92
CA THR A 135 8.29 -15.03 5.22
C THR A 135 9.26 -14.52 4.15
N SER A 136 10.27 -15.30 3.77
CA SER A 136 11.21 -14.92 2.69
C SER A 136 10.47 -14.77 1.36
N ARG A 137 9.57 -15.73 1.05
CA ARG A 137 8.79 -15.71 -0.18
C ARG A 137 7.86 -14.48 -0.26
N THR A 138 7.26 -14.05 0.86
CA THR A 138 6.45 -12.82 0.90
C THR A 138 7.25 -11.61 0.45
N LYS A 139 8.51 -11.48 0.91
CA LYS A 139 9.39 -10.38 0.51
C LYS A 139 9.82 -10.46 -0.95
N GLU A 140 10.14 -11.66 -1.43
CA GLU A 140 10.48 -11.88 -2.84
C GLU A 140 9.33 -11.46 -3.77
N ILE A 141 8.10 -11.86 -3.42
CA ILE A 141 6.88 -11.44 -4.14
C ILE A 141 6.71 -9.92 -4.10
N CYS A 142 6.90 -9.31 -2.94
CA CYS A 142 6.83 -7.86 -2.78
C CYS A 142 7.88 -7.14 -3.65
N HIS A 143 9.12 -7.61 -3.66
CA HIS A 143 10.17 -7.07 -4.53
C HIS A 143 9.84 -7.23 -6.02
N GLU A 144 9.35 -8.39 -6.43
CA GLU A 144 8.95 -8.62 -7.81
C GLU A 144 7.85 -7.64 -8.27
N ILE A 145 6.86 -7.39 -7.42
CA ILE A 145 5.81 -6.40 -7.69
C ILE A 145 6.42 -5.00 -7.85
N GLN A 146 7.35 -4.62 -7.00
CA GLN A 146 8.05 -3.34 -7.02
C GLN A 146 8.83 -3.16 -8.32
N GLU A 147 9.67 -4.14 -8.67
CA GLU A 147 10.46 -4.13 -9.89
C GLU A 147 9.59 -4.10 -11.14
N LYS A 148 8.56 -4.94 -11.18
CA LYS A 148 7.64 -5.01 -12.31
C LYS A 148 6.84 -3.73 -12.50
N THR A 149 6.41 -3.11 -11.41
CA THR A 149 5.74 -1.81 -11.46
C THR A 149 6.66 -0.73 -12.00
N LYS A 150 7.91 -0.68 -11.54
CA LYS A 150 8.93 0.24 -12.04
C LYS A 150 9.23 0.03 -13.52
N GLU A 151 9.36 -1.23 -13.95
CA GLU A 151 9.62 -1.60 -15.35
C GLU A 151 8.47 -1.16 -16.28
N VAL A 152 7.23 -1.44 -15.89
CA VAL A 152 6.05 -1.22 -16.75
C VAL A 152 5.59 0.24 -16.73
N MET A 153 5.64 0.89 -15.58
CA MET A 153 5.02 2.21 -15.36
C MET A 153 6.03 3.33 -15.12
N GLY A 154 7.29 3.02 -14.83
CA GLY A 154 8.33 4.02 -14.60
C GLY A 154 8.21 4.78 -13.26
N PHE A 155 7.31 4.39 -12.36
CA PHE A 155 7.21 5.00 -11.04
C PHE A 155 7.61 4.04 -9.92
N ASP A 156 8.01 4.62 -8.79
CA ASP A 156 8.40 3.89 -7.59
C ASP A 156 7.19 3.67 -6.66
N VAL A 157 7.20 2.53 -5.98
CA VAL A 157 6.23 2.20 -4.95
C VAL A 157 6.95 1.79 -3.68
N SER A 158 6.48 2.31 -2.55
CA SER A 158 6.91 1.82 -1.23
C SER A 158 5.87 0.86 -0.67
N MET A 159 6.35 -0.10 0.11
CA MET A 159 5.47 -1.05 0.77
C MET A 159 5.84 -1.25 2.22
N GLY A 160 4.79 -1.33 3.03
CA GLY A 160 4.86 -1.73 4.42
C GLY A 160 4.31 -3.14 4.56
N ILE A 161 5.01 -3.96 5.33
CA ILE A 161 4.60 -5.33 5.64
C ILE A 161 4.24 -5.38 7.13
N GLY A 162 3.05 -5.90 7.42
CA GLY A 162 2.56 -6.09 8.78
C GLY A 162 3.08 -7.38 9.41
N LYS A 163 2.68 -7.65 10.64
CA LYS A 163 3.04 -8.87 11.36
C LYS A 163 2.21 -10.07 10.91
N TRP A 164 2.73 -11.26 11.15
CA TRP A 164 1.98 -12.50 11.02
C TRP A 164 0.89 -12.60 12.10
N VAL A 165 -0.31 -13.01 11.69
CA VAL A 165 -1.45 -13.29 12.58
C VAL A 165 -2.04 -14.66 12.26
N LYS A 166 -2.64 -15.31 13.26
CA LYS A 166 -3.16 -16.68 13.10
C LYS A 166 -4.63 -16.72 12.77
N LYS A 167 -5.36 -15.66 13.08
CA LYS A 167 -6.81 -15.62 12.94
C LYS A 167 -7.24 -14.44 12.07
N PRO A 168 -8.29 -14.57 11.26
CA PRO A 168 -8.82 -13.48 10.48
C PRO A 168 -9.24 -12.25 11.31
N GLU A 169 -9.69 -12.45 12.55
CA GLU A 169 -10.08 -11.37 13.48
C GLU A 169 -8.89 -10.48 13.90
N GLU A 170 -7.66 -10.97 13.69
CA GLU A 170 -6.44 -10.26 14.03
C GLU A 170 -5.86 -9.50 12.82
N LEU A 171 -6.48 -9.60 11.63
CA LEU A 171 -6.00 -8.99 10.39
C LEU A 171 -5.81 -7.48 10.50
N ILE A 172 -6.67 -6.79 11.24
CA ILE A 172 -6.54 -5.36 11.51
C ILE A 172 -5.18 -5.01 12.14
N GLN A 173 -4.63 -5.87 12.99
CA GLN A 173 -3.34 -5.62 13.62
C GLN A 173 -2.18 -5.72 12.61
N SER A 174 -2.30 -6.65 11.64
CA SER A 174 -1.34 -6.77 10.55
C SER A 174 -1.44 -5.58 9.59
N HIS A 175 -2.66 -5.17 9.25
CA HIS A 175 -2.94 -4.01 8.41
C HIS A 175 -2.41 -2.71 9.01
N ASP A 176 -2.75 -2.44 10.28
CA ASP A 176 -2.31 -1.22 10.96
C ASP A 176 -0.79 -1.13 11.05
N MET A 177 -0.12 -2.26 11.33
CA MET A 177 1.33 -2.32 11.31
C MET A 177 1.88 -2.03 9.91
N ALA A 178 1.33 -2.61 8.84
CA ALA A 178 1.73 -2.33 7.47
C ALA A 178 1.56 -0.85 7.11
N ALA A 179 0.42 -0.25 7.48
CA ALA A 179 0.13 1.16 7.24
C ALA A 179 1.06 2.10 8.04
N GLN A 180 1.35 1.78 9.30
CA GLN A 180 2.31 2.53 10.12
C GLN A 180 3.72 2.44 9.54
N THR A 181 4.12 1.27 9.08
CA THR A 181 5.42 1.03 8.48
C THR A 181 5.66 1.92 7.26
N LEU A 182 4.65 2.16 6.43
CA LEU A 182 4.74 3.08 5.30
C LEU A 182 5.00 4.54 5.71
N GLN A 183 4.68 4.93 6.92
CA GLN A 183 4.94 6.30 7.39
C GLN A 183 6.43 6.59 7.49
N TYR A 184 7.30 5.57 7.66
CA TYR A 184 8.75 5.77 7.71
C TYR A 184 9.38 6.22 6.39
N ARG A 185 8.60 6.26 5.29
CA ARG A 185 9.04 6.88 4.02
C ARG A 185 9.54 8.31 4.19
N TYR A 186 9.00 9.07 5.14
CA TYR A 186 9.44 10.45 5.35
C TYR A 186 10.90 10.54 5.82
N LEU A 187 11.44 9.49 6.44
CA LEU A 187 12.83 9.40 6.88
C LEU A 187 13.75 8.72 5.85
N LEU A 188 13.24 7.67 5.22
CA LEU A 188 14.05 6.73 4.45
C LEU A 188 14.00 7.00 2.94
N GLY A 189 13.07 7.85 2.50
CA GLY A 189 12.81 8.10 1.08
C GLY A 189 11.77 7.17 0.49
N GLY A 190 11.69 7.13 -0.84
CA GLY A 190 10.79 6.25 -1.59
C GLY A 190 11.44 4.93 -2.03
N ASN A 191 10.67 4.10 -2.74
CA ASN A 191 11.07 2.79 -3.26
C ASN A 191 11.52 1.81 -2.17
N LEU A 192 10.79 1.77 -1.07
CA LEU A 192 11.15 1.00 0.11
C LEU A 192 10.26 -0.24 0.28
N LEU A 193 10.89 -1.31 0.75
CA LEU A 193 10.21 -2.44 1.37
C LEU A 193 10.58 -2.46 2.84
N ILE A 194 9.60 -2.19 3.71
CA ILE A 194 9.82 -2.08 5.15
C ILE A 194 9.04 -3.17 5.87
N ASP A 195 9.77 -4.01 6.61
CA ASP A 195 9.24 -5.07 7.46
C ASP A 195 9.66 -4.81 8.91
N MET A 196 8.70 -4.37 9.74
CA MET A 196 8.97 -4.01 11.14
C MET A 196 9.26 -5.21 12.05
N GLU A 197 8.90 -6.44 11.66
CA GLU A 197 9.28 -7.63 12.44
C GLU A 197 10.79 -7.86 12.43
N GLU A 198 11.50 -7.35 11.43
CA GLU A 198 12.98 -7.44 11.35
C GLU A 198 13.69 -6.19 11.87
N GLN A 199 12.98 -5.11 12.10
CA GLN A 199 13.55 -3.89 12.65
C GLN A 199 13.45 -3.93 14.17
N HIS A 200 14.60 -3.84 14.83
CA HIS A 200 14.67 -3.78 16.28
C HIS A 200 13.96 -2.56 16.84
N PRO A 201 13.37 -2.66 18.05
CA PRO A 201 12.66 -1.57 18.67
C PRO A 201 13.56 -0.34 18.77
N VAL A 202 13.00 0.77 18.35
CA VAL A 202 13.57 2.10 18.37
C VAL A 202 14.09 2.44 19.77
N GLN A 203 15.36 2.82 19.90
CA GLN A 203 15.85 3.43 21.13
C GLN A 203 15.09 4.75 21.35
N GLU A 204 14.56 4.94 22.55
CA GLU A 204 14.06 6.26 22.94
C GLU A 204 15.21 7.24 22.90
N ILE A 205 15.21 8.13 21.93
CA ILE A 205 16.17 9.22 21.83
C ILE A 205 15.47 10.46 22.41
N ALA A 206 16.07 11.01 23.44
CA ALA A 206 15.70 12.31 23.97
C ALA A 206 16.35 13.39 23.10
N ILE A 207 15.56 14.19 22.38
CA ILE A 207 16.02 15.33 21.60
C ILE A 207 15.67 16.67 22.26
N GLU A 208 15.16 16.61 23.48
CA GLU A 208 14.72 17.81 24.25
C GLU A 208 15.88 18.80 24.49
N ASP A 209 17.05 18.28 24.81
CA ASP A 209 18.24 19.13 25.03
C ASP A 209 18.68 19.80 23.73
N ASP A 210 18.69 19.08 22.61
CA ASP A 210 19.03 19.61 21.29
C ASP A 210 18.02 20.69 20.84
N LEU A 211 16.72 20.48 21.14
CA LEU A 211 15.68 21.48 20.87
C LEU A 211 15.83 22.73 21.72
N ALA A 212 16.25 22.60 22.98
CA ALA A 212 16.53 23.73 23.84
C ALA A 212 17.74 24.55 23.33
N GLU A 213 18.83 23.87 22.94
CA GLU A 213 20.00 24.46 22.31
C GLU A 213 19.65 25.15 20.98
N LEU A 214 18.80 24.52 20.13
CA LEU A 214 18.34 25.13 18.90
C LEU A 214 17.60 26.45 19.13
N LYS A 215 16.69 26.48 20.09
CA LYS A 215 15.97 27.72 20.47
C LYS A 215 16.90 28.86 20.89
N GLU A 216 17.94 28.55 21.66
CA GLU A 216 18.90 29.56 22.12
C GLU A 216 19.78 30.05 20.97
N ALA A 217 20.28 29.16 20.12
CA ALA A 217 21.05 29.51 18.92
C ALA A 217 20.23 30.38 17.95
N MET A 218 18.92 30.12 17.79
CA MET A 218 18.02 30.94 16.97
C MET A 218 17.83 32.34 17.56
N LYS A 219 17.64 32.48 18.89
CA LYS A 219 17.48 33.76 19.55
C LYS A 219 18.75 34.62 19.44
N THR A 220 19.91 33.99 19.50
CA THR A 220 21.21 34.67 19.43
C THR A 220 21.71 34.92 18.01
N GLY A 221 20.95 34.41 16.99
CA GLY A 221 21.26 34.60 15.57
C GLY A 221 22.49 33.84 15.08
N GLN A 222 22.89 32.78 15.78
CA GLN A 222 24.07 31.94 15.44
C GLN A 222 23.76 30.95 14.34
N LYS A 223 23.72 31.41 13.11
CA LYS A 223 23.27 30.62 11.94
C LYS A 223 23.99 29.27 11.78
N GLU A 224 25.30 29.26 11.93
CA GLU A 224 26.11 28.04 11.76
C GLU A 224 25.76 26.98 12.83
N GLN A 225 25.60 27.43 14.08
CA GLN A 225 25.21 26.54 15.18
C GLN A 225 23.79 26.01 14.98
N VAL A 226 22.85 26.83 14.52
CA VAL A 226 21.48 26.37 14.13
C VAL A 226 21.56 25.27 13.12
N TYR A 227 22.40 25.41 12.08
CA TYR A 227 22.55 24.40 11.04
C TYR A 227 23.08 23.07 11.58
N GLN A 228 24.11 23.11 12.42
CA GLN A 228 24.72 21.93 13.03
C GLN A 228 23.73 21.19 13.95
N ILE A 229 22.96 21.91 14.74
CA ILE A 229 21.95 21.32 15.63
C ILE A 229 20.82 20.69 14.82
N LEU A 230 20.35 21.32 13.73
CA LEU A 230 19.31 20.75 12.87
C LEU A 230 19.76 19.45 12.22
N ILE A 231 21.01 19.36 11.74
CA ILE A 231 21.58 18.11 11.21
C ILE A 231 21.61 17.03 12.28
N LYS A 232 22.05 17.37 13.49
CA LYS A 232 22.10 16.44 14.62
C LYS A 232 20.71 15.90 14.98
N ILE A 233 19.69 16.78 15.02
CA ILE A 233 18.30 16.40 15.27
C ILE A 233 17.77 15.47 14.14
N GLU A 234 18.04 15.83 12.87
CA GLU A 234 17.65 15.00 11.74
C GLU A 234 18.26 13.60 11.81
N ASP A 235 19.56 13.51 12.09
CA ASP A 235 20.26 12.23 12.24
C ASP A 235 19.71 11.42 13.41
N SER A 236 19.40 12.05 14.54
CA SER A 236 18.79 11.42 15.71
C SER A 236 17.40 10.86 15.39
N ILE A 237 16.56 11.65 14.73
CA ILE A 237 15.21 11.22 14.27
C ILE A 237 15.32 10.03 13.31
N ARG A 238 16.28 10.08 12.39
CA ARG A 238 16.52 9.04 11.38
C ARG A 238 17.03 7.75 12.00
N GLN A 239 18.01 7.83 12.90
CA GLN A 239 18.57 6.68 13.61
C GLN A 239 17.56 6.01 14.53
N ALA A 240 16.70 6.80 15.18
CA ALA A 240 15.64 6.30 16.05
C ALA A 240 14.45 5.72 15.29
N LEU A 241 14.39 5.82 13.96
CA LEU A 241 13.17 5.53 13.18
C LEU A 241 11.94 6.16 13.84
N MET A 242 12.03 7.45 14.18
CA MET A 242 10.96 8.13 14.92
C MET A 242 9.69 8.23 14.08
N GLU A 243 8.54 7.99 14.68
CA GLU A 243 7.26 8.20 14.01
C GLU A 243 7.06 9.65 13.57
N LYS A 244 6.51 9.85 12.38
CA LYS A 244 6.28 11.19 11.80
C LYS A 244 5.50 12.12 12.72
N SER A 245 4.47 11.61 13.39
CA SER A 245 3.65 12.34 14.35
C SER A 245 4.49 12.88 15.51
N ARG A 246 5.37 12.03 16.07
CA ARG A 246 6.27 12.39 17.17
C ARG A 246 7.34 13.39 16.73
N ALA A 247 7.94 13.18 15.56
CA ALA A 247 8.91 14.11 14.99
C ALA A 247 8.28 15.50 14.74
N CYS A 248 7.08 15.56 14.17
CA CYS A 248 6.34 16.81 13.99
C CYS A 248 6.03 17.51 15.32
N MET A 249 5.64 16.75 16.34
CA MET A 249 5.37 17.31 17.68
C MET A 249 6.62 17.95 18.30
N TYR A 250 7.79 17.33 18.17
CA TYR A 250 9.05 17.91 18.65
C TYR A 250 9.41 19.20 17.88
N LEU A 251 9.32 19.18 16.55
CA LEU A 251 9.65 20.34 15.73
C LEU A 251 8.68 21.52 15.97
N GLN A 252 7.41 21.27 16.26
CA GLN A 252 6.44 22.32 16.62
C GLN A 252 6.80 23.06 17.92
N GLN A 253 7.58 22.46 18.81
CA GLN A 253 8.02 23.14 20.02
C GLN A 253 9.07 24.22 19.75
N VAL A 254 9.67 24.24 18.57
CA VAL A 254 10.72 25.21 18.19
C VAL A 254 10.13 26.48 17.55
N ILE A 255 8.95 26.39 16.98
CA ILE A 255 8.21 27.50 16.34
C ILE A 255 7.42 28.26 17.40
#